data_18a23ef0314cbc8a5c168575d5b83d29
#
_entry.id   18a23ef0314cbc8a5c168575d5b83d29
#
_cell.length_a   1.000
_cell.length_b   1.000
_cell.length_c   1.000
_cell.angle_alpha   90.00
_cell.angle_beta   90.00
_cell.angle_gamma   90.00
#
_symmetry.space_group_name_H-M   'P 1'
#
loop_
_entity.id
_entity.type
_entity.pdbx_description
1 polymer ?
#
loop_
_entity_poly.entity_id
_entity_poly.type
_entity_poly.pdbx_seq_one_letter_code
_entity_poly.pdbx_strand_id
1 'polypeptide(L)' 'MPRIEKPNVKAFRVELTEYERGWGQKPWDTWYFDNEAEARQAAIDYNRKHNTADSAPDWYVRADYAGPVR' A
#
# COMPACT_ATOMS: atom_id res chain seq x y z
N MET A 1 -6.00 1.47 11.54
CA MET A 1 -6.90 2.39 10.85
C MET A 1 -7.94 1.63 10.07
N PRO A 2 -9.16 2.11 10.04
CA PRO A 2 -10.20 1.40 9.30
C PRO A 2 -9.96 1.49 7.80
N ARG A 3 -10.31 0.45 7.10
CA ARG A 3 -10.29 0.46 5.64
C ARG A 3 -11.65 0.02 5.13
N ILE A 4 -11.97 0.44 3.92
CA ILE A 4 -13.24 0.15 3.29
C ILE A 4 -13.04 -1.02 2.33
N GLU A 5 -13.89 -2.03 2.42
CA GLU A 5 -13.80 -3.15 1.51
C GLU A 5 -14.47 -2.88 0.18
N LYS A 6 -15.53 -2.08 0.21
CA LYS A 6 -16.23 -1.70 -1.02
C LYS A 6 -16.19 -0.19 -1.12
N PRO A 7 -15.26 0.37 -1.90
CA PRO A 7 -15.09 1.81 -1.96
C PRO A 7 -16.27 2.49 -2.65
N ASN A 8 -16.55 3.71 -2.22
CA ASN A 8 -17.44 4.60 -2.94
C ASN A 8 -16.58 5.58 -3.74
N VAL A 9 -17.23 6.56 -4.38
CA VAL A 9 -16.55 7.48 -5.29
C VAL A 9 -15.52 8.37 -4.62
N LYS A 10 -15.54 8.49 -3.28
CA LYS A 10 -14.62 9.36 -2.56
C LYS A 10 -13.53 8.60 -1.80
N ALA A 11 -13.45 7.31 -2.02
CA ALA A 11 -12.44 6.51 -1.35
C ALA A 11 -11.04 6.85 -1.87
N PHE A 12 -10.06 6.74 -0.99
CA PHE A 12 -8.65 6.94 -1.30
C PHE A 12 -7.95 5.60 -1.22
N ARG A 13 -7.04 5.36 -2.14
CA ARG A 13 -6.50 4.04 -2.39
C ARG A 13 -5.03 3.95 -1.97
N VAL A 14 -4.67 2.83 -1.35
CA VAL A 14 -3.28 2.45 -1.12
C VAL A 14 -3.08 1.12 -1.85
N GLU A 15 -2.13 1.10 -2.76
CA GLU A 15 -1.80 -0.11 -3.51
C GLU A 15 -0.58 -0.77 -2.91
N LEU A 16 -0.69 -2.06 -2.62
CA LEU A 16 0.42 -2.85 -2.15
C LEU A 16 0.92 -3.71 -3.28
N THR A 17 2.23 -3.67 -3.50
CA THR A 17 2.88 -4.38 -4.59
C THR A 17 3.92 -5.32 -4.03
N GLU A 18 3.88 -6.56 -4.46
CA GLU A 18 4.87 -7.56 -4.11
C GLU A 18 6.06 -7.45 -5.06
N TYR A 19 7.26 -7.44 -4.49
CA TYR A 19 8.50 -7.47 -5.26
C TYR A 19 9.26 -8.73 -4.90
N GLU A 20 9.68 -9.46 -5.94
CA GLU A 20 10.42 -10.69 -5.75
C GLU A 20 11.62 -10.69 -6.66
N ARG A 21 12.80 -10.84 -6.07
CA ARG A 21 14.05 -10.81 -6.82
C ARG A 21 14.06 -11.88 -7.90
N GLY A 22 14.33 -11.45 -9.14
CA GLY A 22 14.36 -12.38 -10.27
C GLY A 22 13.00 -12.62 -10.91
N TRP A 23 11.91 -12.19 -10.26
CA TRP A 23 10.56 -12.43 -10.76
C TRP A 23 9.81 -11.15 -11.07
N GLY A 24 10.32 -9.98 -10.63
CA GLY A 24 9.68 -8.70 -10.89
C GLY A 24 8.69 -8.31 -9.82
N GLN A 25 7.56 -7.75 -10.23
CA GLN A 25 6.57 -7.24 -9.29
C GLN A 25 5.17 -7.62 -9.75
N LYS A 26 4.26 -7.70 -8.79
CA LYS A 26 2.85 -7.97 -9.07
C LYS A 26 1.97 -7.36 -7.98
N PRO A 27 0.68 -7.13 -8.28
CA PRO A 27 -0.24 -6.61 -7.27
C PRO A 27 -0.35 -7.59 -6.10
N TRP A 28 -0.32 -7.04 -4.88
CA TRP A 28 -0.48 -7.84 -3.67
C TRP A 28 -1.84 -7.64 -3.05
N ASP A 29 -2.24 -6.37 -2.84
CA ASP A 29 -3.53 -6.04 -2.23
C ASP A 29 -3.83 -4.57 -2.51
N THR A 30 -5.05 -4.16 -2.25
CA THR A 30 -5.46 -2.76 -2.36
C THR A 30 -6.29 -2.42 -1.14
N TRP A 31 -5.94 -1.32 -0.46
CA TRP A 31 -6.68 -0.83 0.69
C TRP A 31 -7.40 0.46 0.33
N TYR A 32 -8.57 0.67 0.91
CA TYR A 32 -9.39 1.85 0.67
C TYR A 32 -9.67 2.57 1.97
N PHE A 33 -9.63 3.91 1.93
CA PHE A 33 -9.85 4.76 3.10
C PHE A 33 -10.77 5.90 2.74
N ASP A 34 -11.51 6.42 3.71
CA ASP A 34 -12.38 7.58 3.52
C ASP A 34 -11.61 8.89 3.44
N ASN A 35 -10.39 8.90 3.93
CA ASN A 35 -9.64 10.12 4.18
C ASN A 35 -8.25 10.00 3.56
N GLU A 36 -7.86 11.04 2.82
CA GLU A 36 -6.55 11.02 2.16
C GLU A 36 -5.40 10.91 3.17
N ALA A 37 -5.49 11.66 4.28
CA ALA A 37 -4.43 11.63 5.28
C ALA A 37 -4.28 10.25 5.90
N GLU A 38 -5.39 9.56 6.13
CA GLU A 38 -5.34 8.19 6.65
C GLU A 38 -4.73 7.23 5.65
N ALA A 39 -5.07 7.39 4.37
CA ALA A 39 -4.51 6.54 3.32
C ALA A 39 -3.00 6.73 3.22
N ARG A 40 -2.55 7.98 3.19
CA ARG A 40 -1.12 8.28 3.12
C ARG A 40 -0.38 7.75 4.35
N GLN A 41 -0.98 7.93 5.53
CA GLN A 41 -0.35 7.47 6.76
C GLN A 41 -0.29 5.95 6.82
N ALA A 42 -1.31 5.28 6.32
CA ALA A 42 -1.31 3.81 6.28
C ALA A 42 -0.17 3.28 5.43
N ALA A 43 0.09 3.92 4.28
CA ALA A 43 1.20 3.52 3.41
C ALA A 43 2.54 3.73 4.11
N ILE A 44 2.71 4.89 4.76
CA ILE A 44 3.94 5.20 5.48
C ILE A 44 4.18 4.21 6.60
N ASP A 45 3.14 3.95 7.40
CA ASP A 45 3.25 3.06 8.55
C ASP A 45 3.56 1.62 8.11
N TYR A 46 2.93 1.16 7.05
CA TYR A 46 3.20 -0.18 6.53
C TYR A 46 4.65 -0.31 6.12
N ASN A 47 5.15 0.65 5.33
CA ASN A 47 6.52 0.59 4.85
C ASN A 47 7.52 0.69 6.00
N ARG A 48 7.23 1.54 6.99
CA ARG A 48 8.09 1.68 8.16
C ARG A 48 8.17 0.39 8.96
N LYS A 49 7.05 -0.30 9.10
CA LYS A 49 6.97 -1.52 9.89
C LYS A 49 7.58 -2.71 9.18
N HIS A 50 7.42 -2.80 7.86
CA HIS A 50 7.76 -4.01 7.12
C HIS A 50 8.98 -3.86 6.21
N ASN A 51 9.40 -2.64 5.91
CA ASN A 51 10.49 -2.40 4.96
C ASN A 51 11.60 -1.58 5.60
N THR A 52 12.16 -2.09 6.69
CA THR A 52 13.18 -1.38 7.47
C THR A 52 14.57 -1.94 7.26
N ALA A 53 14.75 -2.93 6.39
CA ALA A 53 16.05 -3.53 6.14
C ALA A 53 16.98 -2.55 5.45
N ASP A 54 18.26 -2.59 5.79
CA ASP A 54 19.27 -1.71 5.18
C ASP A 54 19.50 -2.05 3.72
N SER A 55 19.30 -3.31 3.34
CA SER A 55 19.42 -3.74 1.96
C SER A 55 18.10 -4.36 1.51
N ALA A 56 17.84 -4.31 0.20
CA ALA A 56 16.60 -4.86 -0.32
C ALA A 56 16.55 -6.37 -0.10
N PRO A 57 15.52 -6.88 0.56
CA PRO A 57 15.35 -8.32 0.71
C PRO A 57 14.99 -8.96 -0.63
N ASP A 58 15.11 -10.29 -0.69
CA ASP A 58 14.73 -11.01 -1.91
C ASP A 58 13.23 -10.94 -2.18
N TRP A 59 12.44 -10.72 -1.15
CA TRP A 59 10.99 -10.60 -1.26
C TRP A 59 10.49 -9.56 -0.27
N TYR A 60 9.63 -8.66 -0.73
CA TYR A 60 8.98 -7.71 0.14
C TYR A 60 7.72 -7.16 -0.52
N VAL A 61 6.86 -6.55 0.30
CA VAL A 61 5.66 -5.87 -0.17
C VAL A 61 5.76 -4.41 0.20
N ARG A 62 5.49 -3.53 -0.76
CA ARG A 62 5.55 -2.09 -0.56
C ARG A 62 4.17 -1.49 -0.70
N ALA A 63 3.84 -0.53 0.16
CA ALA A 63 2.59 0.19 0.10
C ALA A 63 2.83 1.59 -0.48
N ASP A 64 2.00 2.00 -1.42
CA ASP A 64 2.08 3.31 -2.05
C ASP A 64 0.70 3.95 -2.10
N TYR A 65 0.62 5.22 -1.71
CA TYR A 65 -0.61 5.96 -1.88
C TYR A 65 -0.87 6.14 -3.37
N ALA A 66 -2.04 5.72 -3.83
CA ALA A 66 -2.37 5.72 -5.25
C ALA A 66 -3.39 6.79 -5.65
N GLY A 67 -3.82 7.61 -4.70
CA GLY A 67 -4.75 8.69 -4.99
C GLY A 67 -6.20 8.29 -4.81
N PRO A 68 -7.13 9.21 -5.13
CA PRO A 68 -8.55 8.89 -5.03
C PRO A 68 -8.93 7.84 -6.07
N VAL A 69 -10.00 7.09 -5.76
CA VAL A 69 -10.51 6.07 -6.68
C VAL A 69 -11.01 6.73 -7.96
N ARG A 70 -11.46 7.97 -7.84
CA ARG A 70 -11.96 8.72 -8.99
C ARG A 70 -11.35 10.09 -9.05
#